data_6cf19e4e1b42b7fed8483f5ccfd02cf5
#
_entry.id   6cf19e4e1b42b7fed8483f5ccfd02cf5
#
_cell.length_a   1.000
_cell.length_b   1.000
_cell.length_c   1.000
_cell.angle_alpha   90.00
_cell.angle_beta   90.00
_cell.angle_gamma   90.00
#
_symmetry.space_group_name_H-M   'P 1'
#
loop_
_entity.id
_entity.type
_entity.pdbx_description
1 polymer ?
#
loop_
_entity_poly.entity_id
_entity_poly.type
_entity_poly.pdbx_seq_one_letter_code
_entity_poly.pdbx_strand_id
1 'polypeptide(L)'
;MKFIILGCGSSMGVPRPDGFYGNCDPNDKKNYRTRCSALFQTSDENILIDTSPDLRQQLLRHKVKKITKVLYSHMHGDQTHGINDLRSFYINSRKPINVYADKFTSNYLLKTFSYIFKSYSKEYPATLKMNKLKDNFFISNNNRKVKIKSIEVE
;
A
#
# COMPACT_ATOMS: atom_id res chain seq x y z
N MET A 1 10.54 10.91 -11.77
CA MET A 1 9.40 10.12 -11.27
C MET A 1 9.47 8.71 -11.83
N LYS A 2 9.11 7.70 -11.01
CA LYS A 2 9.04 6.29 -11.43
C LYS A 2 7.75 5.68 -10.89
N PHE A 3 7.13 4.81 -11.67
CA PHE A 3 6.04 3.94 -11.23
C PHE A 3 6.53 2.50 -11.25
N ILE A 4 6.49 1.83 -10.12
CA ILE A 4 7.04 0.49 -9.91
C ILE A 4 5.88 -0.43 -9.55
N ILE A 5 5.63 -1.45 -10.35
CA ILE A 5 4.70 -2.52 -10.02
C ILE A 5 5.42 -3.46 -9.05
N LEU A 6 4.95 -3.51 -7.80
CA LEU A 6 5.52 -4.36 -6.76
C LEU A 6 4.99 -5.78 -6.83
N GLY A 7 3.75 -5.94 -7.25
CA GLY A 7 3.08 -7.20 -7.50
C GLY A 7 1.93 -7.05 -8.50
N CYS A 8 1.68 -8.08 -9.29
CA CYS A 8 0.65 -8.09 -10.33
C CYS A 8 -0.08 -9.45 -10.44
N GLY A 9 -0.02 -10.26 -9.41
CA GLY A 9 -0.81 -11.49 -9.29
C GLY A 9 -2.28 -11.20 -9.01
N SER A 10 -3.11 -12.23 -9.14
CA SER A 10 -4.53 -12.17 -8.74
C SER A 10 -4.68 -11.94 -7.24
N SER A 11 -5.91 -11.84 -6.75
CA SER A 11 -6.22 -11.68 -5.33
C SER A 11 -5.64 -12.80 -4.43
N MET A 12 -5.38 -13.96 -4.99
CA MET A 12 -4.74 -15.10 -4.30
C MET A 12 -3.25 -15.26 -4.63
N GLY A 13 -2.70 -14.46 -5.53
CA GLY A 13 -1.34 -14.62 -6.07
C GLY A 13 -1.25 -15.73 -7.13
N VAL A 14 -0.03 -15.94 -7.66
CA VAL A 14 0.31 -17.07 -8.53
C VAL A 14 1.64 -17.65 -8.04
N PRO A 15 1.70 -18.93 -7.61
CA PRO A 15 0.55 -19.80 -7.41
C PRO A 15 -0.38 -19.31 -6.30
N ARG A 16 -1.58 -19.86 -6.24
CA ARG A 16 -2.45 -19.72 -5.08
C ARG A 16 -1.83 -20.42 -3.86
N PRO A 17 -2.31 -20.14 -2.62
CA PRO A 17 -1.78 -20.80 -1.42
C PRO A 17 -1.84 -22.33 -1.43
N ASP A 18 -2.76 -22.92 -2.21
CA ASP A 18 -2.89 -24.37 -2.43
C ASP A 18 -1.91 -24.91 -3.49
N GLY A 19 -1.03 -24.08 -4.05
CA GLY A 19 -0.04 -24.45 -5.06
C GLY A 19 -0.55 -24.43 -6.50
N PHE A 20 -1.80 -24.03 -6.75
CA PHE A 20 -2.38 -24.03 -8.10
C PHE A 20 -1.90 -22.85 -8.95
N TYR A 21 -1.34 -23.14 -10.13
CA TYR A 21 -0.82 -22.14 -11.08
C TYR A 21 -1.81 -21.74 -12.18
N GLY A 22 -3.01 -22.36 -12.21
CA GLY A 22 -3.92 -22.20 -13.35
C GLY A 22 -3.30 -22.81 -14.62
N ASN A 23 -3.34 -22.03 -15.70
CA ASN A 23 -2.76 -22.44 -16.99
C ASN A 23 -1.28 -22.00 -17.14
N CYS A 24 -0.65 -21.49 -16.08
CA CYS A 24 0.75 -21.06 -16.12
C CYS A 24 1.70 -22.24 -15.90
N ASP A 25 2.84 -22.25 -16.60
CA ASP A 25 3.90 -23.23 -16.38
C ASP A 25 4.54 -23.02 -14.99
N PRO A 26 4.47 -23.99 -14.06
CA PRO A 26 5.06 -23.86 -12.72
C PRO A 26 6.60 -23.82 -12.74
N ASN A 27 7.25 -24.26 -13.82
CA ASN A 27 8.70 -24.24 -13.98
C ASN A 27 9.24 -22.87 -14.42
N ASP A 28 8.40 -22.02 -15.01
CA ASP A 28 8.79 -20.65 -15.34
C ASP A 28 8.65 -19.75 -14.12
N LYS A 29 9.78 -19.36 -13.53
CA LYS A 29 9.85 -18.45 -12.37
C LYS A 29 9.15 -17.10 -12.59
N LYS A 30 8.96 -16.68 -13.84
CA LYS A 30 8.22 -15.46 -14.17
C LYS A 30 6.72 -15.58 -13.89
N ASN A 31 6.21 -16.79 -13.77
CA ASN A 31 4.82 -17.05 -13.42
C ASN A 31 4.54 -16.94 -11.93
N TYR A 32 5.59 -16.83 -11.09
CA TYR A 32 5.41 -16.50 -9.68
C TYR A 32 5.09 -15.02 -9.51
N ARG A 33 3.86 -14.70 -9.12
CA ARG A 33 3.35 -13.32 -8.99
C ARG A 33 2.78 -13.08 -7.59
N THR A 34 3.35 -12.12 -6.88
CA THR A 34 2.75 -11.61 -5.64
C THR A 34 1.50 -10.79 -5.94
N ARG A 35 0.60 -10.67 -4.95
CA ARG A 35 -0.65 -9.91 -5.05
C ARG A 35 -0.39 -8.43 -5.34
N CYS A 36 -1.41 -7.74 -5.85
CA CYS A 36 -1.25 -6.38 -6.37
C CYS A 36 -0.76 -5.37 -5.34
N SER A 37 0.22 -4.58 -5.72
CA SER A 37 0.62 -3.34 -5.08
C SER A 37 1.54 -2.58 -6.03
N ALA A 38 1.63 -1.26 -5.88
CA ALA A 38 2.55 -0.44 -6.67
C ALA A 38 3.18 0.66 -5.81
N LEU A 39 4.31 1.18 -6.29
CA LEU A 39 5.02 2.28 -5.66
C LEU A 39 5.22 3.39 -6.68
N PHE A 40 4.73 4.57 -6.38
CA PHE A 40 5.01 5.78 -7.13
C PHE A 40 6.09 6.58 -6.41
N GLN A 41 7.25 6.73 -7.08
CA GLN A 41 8.41 7.44 -6.54
C GLN A 41 8.62 8.76 -7.26
N THR A 42 8.75 9.81 -6.48
CA THR A 42 9.23 11.12 -6.91
C THR A 42 10.58 11.42 -6.25
N SER A 43 11.16 12.61 -6.49
CA SER A 43 12.32 13.08 -5.73
C SER A 43 12.03 13.24 -4.24
N ASP A 44 10.78 13.60 -3.88
CA ASP A 44 10.42 14.03 -2.53
C ASP A 44 9.61 12.98 -1.79
N GLU A 45 8.86 12.13 -2.52
CA GLU A 45 7.86 11.25 -1.94
C GLU A 45 7.94 9.81 -2.50
N ASN A 46 7.65 8.86 -1.63
CA ASN A 46 7.36 7.47 -1.97
C ASN A 46 5.92 7.18 -1.57
N ILE A 47 5.06 6.99 -2.55
CA ILE A 47 3.63 6.80 -2.37
C ILE A 47 3.30 5.36 -2.72
N LEU A 48 2.87 4.61 -1.73
CA LEU A 48 2.45 3.23 -1.90
C LEU A 48 0.99 3.20 -2.35
N ILE A 49 0.68 2.37 -3.33
CA ILE A 49 -0.69 2.07 -3.76
C ILE A 49 -1.00 0.66 -3.31
N ASP A 50 -1.97 0.55 -2.40
CA ASP A 50 -2.38 -0.67 -1.72
C ASP A 50 -1.27 -1.34 -0.89
N THR A 51 -1.67 -2.09 0.12
CA THR A 51 -0.80 -2.88 1.00
C THR A 51 -1.14 -4.36 0.86
N SER A 52 -0.61 -4.97 -0.17
CA SER A 52 -0.76 -6.40 -0.39
C SER A 52 -0.30 -7.20 0.83
N PRO A 53 -0.89 -8.37 1.14
CA PRO A 53 -0.34 -9.29 2.14
C PRO A 53 1.11 -9.72 1.87
N ASP A 54 1.61 -9.52 0.64
CA ASP A 54 3.00 -9.79 0.25
C ASP A 54 3.91 -8.55 0.41
N LEU A 55 3.41 -7.47 1.01
CA LEU A 55 4.06 -6.15 1.06
C LEU A 55 5.49 -6.22 1.59
N ARG A 56 5.72 -6.97 2.66
CA ARG A 56 7.06 -7.12 3.24
C ARG A 56 8.08 -7.60 2.19
N GLN A 57 7.75 -8.64 1.45
CA GLN A 57 8.65 -9.19 0.42
C GLN A 57 8.84 -8.19 -0.73
N GLN A 58 7.77 -7.52 -1.15
CA GLN A 58 7.77 -6.53 -2.21
C GLN A 58 8.69 -5.35 -1.86
N LEU A 59 8.56 -4.78 -0.66
CA LEU A 59 9.39 -3.67 -0.20
C LEU A 59 10.86 -4.04 -0.03
N LEU A 60 11.15 -5.25 0.48
CA LEU A 60 12.52 -5.75 0.62
C LEU A 60 13.18 -5.95 -0.74
N ARG A 61 12.48 -6.56 -1.71
CA ARG A 61 12.96 -6.77 -3.09
C ARG A 61 13.36 -5.46 -3.75
N HIS A 62 12.57 -4.41 -3.57
CA HIS A 62 12.81 -3.10 -4.16
C HIS A 62 13.62 -2.15 -3.27
N LYS A 63 14.13 -2.64 -2.11
CA LYS A 63 14.95 -1.87 -1.16
C LYS A 63 14.31 -0.56 -0.73
N VAL A 64 12.98 -0.54 -0.57
CA VAL A 64 12.21 0.65 -0.19
C VAL A 64 12.53 0.99 1.27
N LYS A 65 13.06 2.18 1.51
CA LYS A 65 13.49 2.65 2.86
C LYS A 65 12.56 3.66 3.50
N LYS A 66 11.65 4.24 2.72
CA LYS A 66 10.72 5.28 3.18
C LYS A 66 9.39 5.16 2.46
N ILE A 67 8.30 5.30 3.18
CA ILE A 67 6.95 5.49 2.65
C ILE A 67 6.42 6.81 3.23
N THR A 68 5.94 7.69 2.37
CA THR A 68 5.42 9.02 2.77
C THR A 68 3.91 9.05 2.85
N LYS A 69 3.26 8.33 1.93
CA LYS A 69 1.79 8.24 1.81
C LYS A 69 1.40 6.84 1.35
N VAL A 70 0.18 6.45 1.69
CA VAL A 70 -0.48 5.25 1.15
C VAL A 70 -1.81 5.64 0.55
N LEU A 71 -2.09 5.20 -0.66
CA LEU A 71 -3.38 5.31 -1.33
C LEU A 71 -4.00 3.92 -1.40
N TYR A 72 -5.23 3.78 -0.96
CA TYR A 72 -5.98 2.53 -1.14
C TYR A 72 -6.96 2.66 -2.29
N SER A 73 -6.94 1.68 -3.18
CA SER A 73 -7.89 1.55 -4.28
C SER A 73 -9.26 1.11 -3.78
N HIS A 74 -9.29 0.08 -2.93
CA HIS A 74 -10.51 -0.45 -2.32
C HIS A 74 -10.18 -1.33 -1.10
N MET A 75 -11.21 -1.90 -0.44
CA MET A 75 -11.09 -2.54 0.86
C MET A 75 -10.70 -4.03 0.86
N HIS A 76 -10.60 -4.69 -0.27
CA HIS A 76 -10.37 -6.14 -0.29
C HIS A 76 -9.05 -6.54 0.39
N GLY A 77 -8.99 -7.79 0.86
CA GLY A 77 -7.87 -8.27 1.67
C GLY A 77 -6.53 -8.29 0.94
N ASP A 78 -6.55 -8.56 -0.34
CA ASP A 78 -5.34 -8.54 -1.19
C ASP A 78 -4.78 -7.12 -1.40
N GLN A 79 -5.57 -6.07 -1.13
CA GLN A 79 -5.12 -4.67 -1.12
C GLN A 79 -4.81 -4.13 0.27
N THR A 80 -5.35 -4.73 1.34
CA THR A 80 -5.32 -4.08 2.66
C THR A 80 -4.55 -4.83 3.74
N HIS A 81 -4.39 -6.17 3.65
CA HIS A 81 -3.91 -6.96 4.79
C HIS A 81 -2.39 -6.91 5.04
N GLY A 82 -1.60 -6.26 4.19
CA GLY A 82 -0.20 -5.93 4.48
C GLY A 82 0.00 -4.62 5.26
N ILE A 83 -1.07 -3.97 5.68
CA ILE A 83 -1.06 -2.65 6.35
C ILE A 83 -0.15 -2.62 7.61
N ASN A 84 0.01 -3.76 8.29
CA ASN A 84 0.85 -3.87 9.48
C ASN A 84 2.36 -3.66 9.21
N ASP A 85 2.83 -3.96 8.01
CA ASP A 85 4.23 -3.79 7.62
C ASP A 85 4.65 -2.31 7.60
N LEU A 86 3.68 -1.40 7.51
CA LEU A 86 3.92 0.04 7.56
C LEU A 86 4.47 0.52 8.90
N ARG A 87 4.28 -0.25 9.98
CA ARG A 87 4.76 0.09 11.32
C ARG A 87 6.27 0.33 11.35
N SER A 88 7.05 -0.42 10.57
CA SER A 88 8.51 -0.26 10.50
C SER A 88 8.93 1.15 10.03
N PHE A 89 8.20 1.75 9.10
CA PHE A 89 8.46 3.10 8.61
C PHE A 89 8.08 4.18 9.63
N TYR A 90 7.03 3.94 10.42
CA TYR A 90 6.70 4.79 11.57
C TYR A 90 7.82 4.75 12.63
N ILE A 91 8.32 3.56 12.97
CA ILE A 91 9.39 3.41 13.97
C ILE A 91 10.62 4.23 13.57
N ASN A 92 10.97 4.23 12.28
CA ASN A 92 12.12 4.96 11.76
C ASN A 92 11.89 6.48 11.71
N SER A 93 10.69 6.93 11.36
CA SER A 93 10.40 8.36 11.17
C SER A 93 9.81 9.04 12.38
N ARG A 94 9.20 8.28 13.30
CA ARG A 94 8.39 8.76 14.44
C ARG A 94 7.23 9.67 14.02
N LYS A 95 6.82 9.59 12.75
CA LYS A 95 5.70 10.37 12.20
C LYS A 95 4.66 9.40 11.63
N PRO A 96 3.37 9.53 11.99
CA PRO A 96 2.31 8.73 11.40
C PRO A 96 2.29 8.87 9.87
N ILE A 97 2.17 7.75 9.17
CA ILE A 97 2.08 7.75 7.71
C ILE A 97 0.66 8.15 7.31
N ASN A 98 0.55 9.09 6.37
CA ASN A 98 -0.74 9.51 5.86
C ASN A 98 -1.32 8.44 4.92
N VAL A 99 -2.54 8.01 5.22
CA VAL A 99 -3.32 7.05 4.44
C VAL A 99 -4.50 7.78 3.82
N TYR A 100 -4.78 7.49 2.56
CA TYR A 100 -5.86 8.10 1.79
C TYR A 100 -6.72 7.01 1.15
N ALA A 101 -8.02 7.12 1.30
CA ALA A 101 -9.00 6.22 0.72
C ALA A 101 -10.33 6.94 0.53
N ASP A 102 -11.23 6.36 -0.25
CA ASP A 102 -12.64 6.76 -0.30
C ASP A 102 -13.32 6.55 1.06
N LYS A 103 -14.56 6.98 1.18
CA LYS A 103 -15.32 6.90 2.44
C LYS A 103 -15.55 5.45 2.88
N PHE A 104 -15.88 4.56 1.94
CA PHE A 104 -16.23 3.17 2.25
C PHE A 104 -14.99 2.40 2.72
N THR A 105 -13.91 2.46 1.96
CA THR A 105 -12.62 1.86 2.31
C THR A 105 -12.05 2.43 3.61
N SER A 106 -12.17 3.75 3.82
CA SER A 106 -11.73 4.40 5.07
C SER A 106 -12.46 3.84 6.28
N ASN A 107 -13.78 3.69 6.22
CA ASN A 107 -14.59 3.13 7.31
C ASN A 107 -14.19 1.69 7.61
N TYR A 108 -13.98 0.87 6.58
CA TYR A 108 -13.50 -0.50 6.73
C TYR A 108 -12.16 -0.55 7.45
N LEU A 109 -11.17 0.22 6.97
CA LEU A 109 -9.82 0.25 7.55
C LEU A 109 -9.82 0.72 9.01
N LEU A 110 -10.56 1.78 9.32
CA LEU A 110 -10.67 2.32 10.68
C LEU A 110 -11.35 1.35 11.65
N LYS A 111 -12.28 0.53 11.17
CA LYS A 111 -12.95 -0.50 11.95
C LYS A 111 -12.05 -1.72 12.15
N THR A 112 -11.54 -2.28 11.05
CA THR A 112 -10.80 -3.55 11.04
C THR A 112 -9.43 -3.43 11.67
N PHE A 113 -8.71 -2.32 11.39
CA PHE A 113 -7.35 -2.06 11.85
C PHE A 113 -7.29 -0.88 12.81
N SER A 114 -8.31 -0.71 13.67
CA SER A 114 -8.45 0.45 14.57
C SER A 114 -7.20 0.73 15.40
N TYR A 115 -6.48 -0.32 15.82
CA TYR A 115 -5.31 -0.24 16.70
C TYR A 115 -4.11 0.49 16.09
N ILE A 116 -4.02 0.58 14.76
CA ILE A 116 -2.92 1.31 14.10
C ILE A 116 -3.27 2.78 13.80
N PHE A 117 -4.56 3.12 13.86
CA PHE A 117 -5.06 4.49 13.64
C PHE A 117 -5.35 5.24 14.95
N LYS A 118 -5.39 4.53 16.08
CA LYS A 118 -5.65 5.12 17.39
C LYS A 118 -4.44 4.99 18.30
N SER A 119 -4.17 6.01 19.10
CA SER A 119 -3.19 5.94 20.17
C SER A 119 -3.88 5.39 21.41
N TYR A 120 -3.33 4.34 22.01
CA TYR A 120 -3.83 3.73 23.24
C TYR A 120 -2.99 4.16 24.45
N SER A 121 -1.69 4.40 24.26
CA SER A 121 -0.78 4.94 25.26
C SER A 121 0.43 5.58 24.56
N LYS A 122 1.38 6.10 25.34
CA LYS A 122 2.64 6.61 24.80
C LYS A 122 3.49 5.51 24.13
N GLU A 123 3.40 4.28 24.63
CA GLU A 123 4.10 3.10 24.12
C GLU A 123 3.41 2.53 22.87
N TYR A 124 2.11 2.78 22.73
CA TYR A 124 1.29 2.33 21.59
C TYR A 124 0.62 3.51 20.86
N PRO A 125 1.43 4.38 20.21
CA PRO A 125 0.90 5.50 19.47
C PRO A 125 0.28 5.08 18.14
N ALA A 126 -0.61 5.90 17.59
CA ALA A 126 -1.11 5.73 16.23
C ALA A 126 0.05 5.79 15.22
N THR A 127 0.18 4.77 14.40
CA THR A 127 1.25 4.67 13.38
C THR A 127 0.81 5.18 12.01
N LEU A 128 -0.50 5.23 11.79
CA LEU A 128 -1.11 5.72 10.57
C LEU A 128 -2.11 6.83 10.88
N LYS A 129 -2.29 7.73 9.91
CA LYS A 129 -3.28 8.82 9.97
C LYS A 129 -4.19 8.75 8.76
N MET A 130 -5.48 8.48 8.97
CA MET A 130 -6.48 8.46 7.89
C MET A 130 -6.79 9.87 7.41
N ASN A 131 -6.86 10.01 6.10
CA ASN A 131 -7.26 11.24 5.40
C ASN A 131 -8.24 10.88 4.28
N LYS A 132 -9.18 11.77 4.00
CA LYS A 132 -10.09 11.59 2.87
C LYS A 132 -9.31 11.78 1.56
N LEU A 133 -9.46 10.85 0.63
CA LEU A 133 -9.01 11.04 -0.74
C LEU A 133 -9.91 12.09 -1.40
N LYS A 134 -9.28 13.12 -1.96
CA LYS A 134 -9.98 14.20 -2.69
C LYS A 134 -9.75 13.99 -4.18
N ASP A 135 -10.69 14.44 -5.02
CA ASP A 135 -10.58 14.38 -6.48
C ASP A 135 -9.30 15.03 -7.00
N ASN A 136 -8.84 16.08 -6.32
CA ASN A 136 -7.57 16.73 -6.55
C ASN A 136 -6.58 16.33 -5.45
N PHE A 137 -5.81 15.28 -5.69
CA PHE A 137 -4.74 14.86 -4.82
C PHE A 137 -3.41 15.37 -5.38
N PHE A 138 -2.57 15.98 -4.53
CA PHE A 138 -1.29 16.53 -4.95
C PHE A 138 -0.14 15.81 -4.27
N ILE A 139 0.90 15.57 -5.04
CA ILE A 139 2.18 15.04 -4.59
C ILE A 139 3.29 16.03 -4.91
N SER A 140 4.44 15.91 -4.24
CA SER A 140 5.61 16.76 -4.49
C SER A 140 6.62 16.04 -5.38
N ASN A 141 7.21 16.78 -6.32
CA ASN A 141 8.35 16.33 -7.12
C ASN A 141 9.24 17.52 -7.45
N ASN A 142 10.48 17.54 -6.95
CA ASN A 142 11.39 18.69 -7.03
C ASN A 142 10.72 19.99 -6.55
N ASN A 143 10.05 19.94 -5.39
CA ASN A 143 9.28 21.04 -4.79
C ASN A 143 8.13 21.57 -5.68
N ARG A 144 7.77 20.89 -6.76
CA ARG A 144 6.61 21.21 -7.60
C ARG A 144 5.44 20.30 -7.25
N LYS A 145 4.23 20.85 -7.29
CA LYS A 145 3.00 20.08 -7.10
C LYS A 145 2.64 19.34 -8.38
N VAL A 146 2.48 18.03 -8.28
CA VAL A 146 1.96 17.17 -9.36
C VAL A 146 0.56 16.72 -8.94
N LYS A 147 -0.43 16.94 -9.81
CA LYS A 147 -1.81 16.55 -9.58
C LYS A 147 -2.01 15.09 -9.95
N ILE A 148 -2.61 14.33 -9.04
CA ILE A 148 -3.15 13.00 -9.31
C ILE A 148 -4.67 13.10 -9.27
N LYS A 149 -5.33 12.56 -10.27
CA LYS A 149 -6.79 12.45 -10.31
C LYS A 149 -7.18 11.01 -10.02
N SER A 150 -8.02 10.81 -9.02
CA SER A 150 -8.71 9.54 -8.82
C SER A 150 -9.91 9.47 -9.78
N ILE A 151 -10.12 8.30 -10.35
CA ILE A 151 -11.28 8.02 -11.22
C ILE A 151 -11.96 6.82 -10.60
N GLU A 152 -13.26 6.99 -10.29
CA GLU A 152 -14.10 5.88 -9.89
C GLU A 152 -14.36 5.00 -11.12
N VAL A 153 -14.21 3.70 -10.94
CA VAL A 153 -14.48 2.69 -11.96
C VAL A 153 -15.63 1.81 -11.45
N GLU A 154 -16.57 1.49 -12.33
CA GLU A 154 -17.70 0.60 -12.07
C GLU A 154 -17.26 -0.87 -12.06
#